data_5ee8e07e561c3ef6e85c10649f59ac01
#
_entry.id   5ee8e07e561c3ef6e85c10649f59ac01
#
_cell.length_a   1.000
_cell.length_b   1.000
_cell.length_c   1.000
_cell.angle_alpha   90.00
_cell.angle_beta   90.00
_cell.angle_gamma   90.00
#
_symmetry.space_group_name_H-M   'P 1'
#
loop_
_entity.id
_entity.type
_entity.pdbx_description
1 polymer ?
#
loop_
_entity_poly.entity_id
_entity_poly.type
_entity_poly.pdbx_seq_one_letter_code
_entity_poly.pdbx_strand_id
1 'polypeptide(L)'
;KRFVPKYNAYVGSFFQNLQWGGWDLNTEWAFKSREAVLDRNGILENSSGLVLYTDLGYSTDGFGINLQHKHTDHFDFRVSPLEILNQGLINYIPPGARMNTYRLTSRYAPATQLVGEDALQIETVFSPSRNTQIQVNASHVQGPDRELYYQEWYAEAKHKFNKQITLSGGLQRVIYNQQLYEFKPGAPLVKTWTPFAELTYKINRRESLRIECSQMSTDQDLGDWLWGLVEYNIAPRYSFSIMDMWNYGNKNPDKRNHYYTAFAALNWPGLRLTGGYVRQVQGIICTGGVCRVEPAFNGLRFSLSANF
;
A
#
# COMPACT_ATOMS: atom_id res chain seq x y z
N LYS A 1 -14.98 -23.47 -22.88
CA LYS A 1 -15.46 -24.53 -21.96
C LYS A 1 -16.44 -23.92 -20.98
N ARG A 2 -17.63 -24.51 -20.82
CA ARG A 2 -18.58 -24.09 -19.78
C ARG A 2 -18.23 -24.90 -18.52
N PHE A 3 -17.83 -24.25 -17.45
CA PHE A 3 -17.62 -24.86 -16.16
C PHE A 3 -18.92 -24.82 -15.36
N VAL A 4 -19.40 -25.97 -14.92
CA VAL A 4 -20.59 -26.06 -14.06
C VAL A 4 -20.14 -26.76 -12.79
N PRO A 5 -20.01 -26.03 -11.65
CA PRO A 5 -19.66 -26.66 -10.38
C PRO A 5 -20.78 -27.63 -9.97
N LYS A 6 -20.40 -28.84 -9.58
CA LYS A 6 -21.34 -29.87 -9.13
C LYS A 6 -21.62 -29.82 -7.63
N TYR A 7 -20.82 -29.06 -6.87
CA TYR A 7 -20.86 -28.98 -5.40
C TYR A 7 -20.37 -27.63 -4.92
N ASN A 8 -20.61 -27.32 -3.67
CA ASN A 8 -20.14 -26.10 -3.04
C ASN A 8 -18.61 -26.11 -2.87
N ALA A 9 -17.99 -24.94 -2.92
CA ALA A 9 -16.63 -24.76 -2.45
C ALA A 9 -16.63 -24.60 -0.92
N TYR A 10 -15.67 -25.25 -0.25
CA TYR A 10 -15.48 -25.20 1.19
C TYR A 10 -14.12 -24.60 1.50
N VAL A 11 -14.06 -23.77 2.52
CA VAL A 11 -12.84 -23.19 3.06
C VAL A 11 -12.78 -23.50 4.55
N GLY A 12 -11.60 -23.90 5.03
CA GLY A 12 -11.31 -24.08 6.44
C GLY A 12 -9.99 -23.45 6.79
N SER A 13 -9.85 -22.94 8.00
CA SER A 13 -8.58 -22.47 8.51
C SER A 13 -8.29 -22.96 9.92
N PHE A 14 -7.00 -23.04 10.23
CA PHE A 14 -6.46 -23.25 11.56
C PHE A 14 -5.50 -22.11 11.86
N PHE A 15 -5.68 -21.48 13.00
CA PHE A 15 -4.81 -20.39 13.43
C PHE A 15 -4.25 -20.63 14.82
N GLN A 16 -3.09 -20.09 15.09
CA GLN A 16 -2.39 -20.17 16.36
C GLN A 16 -1.81 -18.80 16.71
N ASN A 17 -1.95 -18.41 17.96
CA ASN A 17 -1.32 -17.21 18.54
C ASN A 17 -0.59 -17.62 19.82
N LEU A 18 0.70 -17.32 19.90
CA LEU A 18 1.56 -17.63 21.05
C LEU A 18 2.33 -16.37 21.45
N GLN A 19 2.37 -16.09 22.75
CA GLN A 19 3.10 -14.96 23.32
C GLN A 19 3.97 -15.41 24.49
N TRP A 20 5.26 -15.09 24.44
CA TRP A 20 6.20 -15.43 25.53
C TRP A 20 7.40 -14.48 25.52
N GLY A 21 7.76 -13.91 26.67
CA GLY A 21 9.02 -13.21 26.88
C GLY A 21 9.38 -12.11 25.86
N GLY A 22 8.37 -11.36 25.37
CA GLY A 22 8.55 -10.34 24.34
C GLY A 22 8.40 -10.86 22.90
N TRP A 23 8.24 -12.16 22.72
CA TRP A 23 7.91 -12.78 21.42
C TRP A 23 6.41 -12.88 21.23
N ASP A 24 6.00 -12.71 19.98
CA ASP A 24 4.65 -12.92 19.49
C ASP A 24 4.71 -13.74 18.20
N LEU A 25 4.02 -14.88 18.16
CA LEU A 25 3.92 -15.73 16.97
C LEU A 25 2.47 -15.89 16.59
N ASN A 26 2.11 -15.41 15.41
CA ASN A 26 0.82 -15.66 14.79
C ASN A 26 1.03 -16.51 13.54
N THR A 27 0.26 -17.59 13.42
CA THR A 27 0.28 -18.40 12.21
C THR A 27 -1.13 -18.80 11.83
N GLU A 28 -1.43 -18.79 10.53
CA GLU A 28 -2.70 -19.25 9.99
C GLU A 28 -2.45 -20.13 8.76
N TRP A 29 -3.09 -21.29 8.75
CA TRP A 29 -3.14 -22.20 7.62
C TRP A 29 -4.57 -22.28 7.15
N ALA A 30 -4.83 -21.89 5.90
CA ALA A 30 -6.13 -21.98 5.29
C ALA A 30 -6.07 -22.85 4.04
N PHE A 31 -7.10 -23.64 3.84
CA PHE A 31 -7.23 -24.52 2.67
C PHE A 31 -8.63 -24.42 2.09
N LYS A 32 -8.69 -24.56 0.78
CA LYS A 32 -9.91 -24.49 -0.01
C LYS A 32 -10.07 -25.78 -0.80
N SER A 33 -11.31 -26.29 -0.84
CA SER A 33 -11.67 -27.40 -1.73
C SER A 33 -11.56 -26.98 -3.20
N ARG A 34 -11.62 -27.94 -4.09
CA ARG A 34 -11.55 -27.69 -5.53
C ARG A 34 -12.67 -26.76 -6.00
N GLU A 35 -12.30 -25.77 -6.76
CA GLU A 35 -13.17 -24.76 -7.37
C GLU A 35 -12.60 -24.33 -8.72
N ALA A 36 -13.44 -23.74 -9.57
CA ALA A 36 -12.99 -23.12 -10.81
C ALA A 36 -12.22 -21.83 -10.50
N VAL A 37 -10.97 -21.77 -10.91
CA VAL A 37 -10.06 -20.64 -10.74
C VAL A 37 -9.52 -20.28 -12.11
N LEU A 38 -9.35 -18.98 -12.37
CA LEU A 38 -8.59 -18.50 -13.53
C LEU A 38 -7.09 -18.63 -13.22
N ASP A 39 -6.36 -19.37 -14.05
CA ASP A 39 -4.90 -19.35 -14.01
C ASP A 39 -4.35 -17.99 -14.50
N ARG A 40 -3.03 -17.81 -14.48
CA ARG A 40 -2.36 -16.59 -14.94
C ARG A 40 -2.56 -16.27 -16.42
N ASN A 41 -2.92 -17.27 -17.21
CA ASN A 41 -3.19 -17.15 -18.66
C ASN A 41 -4.66 -16.91 -18.93
N GLY A 42 -5.49 -16.77 -17.88
CA GLY A 42 -6.93 -16.62 -17.99
C GLY A 42 -7.66 -17.91 -18.37
N ILE A 43 -7.03 -19.08 -18.16
CA ILE A 43 -7.63 -20.39 -18.42
C ILE A 43 -8.32 -20.88 -17.14
N LEU A 44 -9.58 -21.26 -17.25
CA LEU A 44 -10.30 -21.89 -16.13
C LEU A 44 -9.78 -23.29 -15.85
N GLU A 45 -9.33 -23.49 -14.62
CA GLU A 45 -8.93 -24.80 -14.10
C GLU A 45 -9.69 -25.13 -12.80
N ASN A 46 -9.67 -26.41 -12.42
CA ASN A 46 -10.30 -26.89 -11.20
C ASN A 46 -9.21 -27.19 -10.17
N SER A 47 -8.92 -26.22 -9.30
CA SER A 47 -7.83 -26.29 -8.32
C SER A 47 -8.33 -26.18 -6.89
N SER A 48 -7.70 -26.94 -5.99
CA SER A 48 -7.75 -26.67 -4.54
C SER A 48 -6.77 -25.56 -4.22
N GLY A 49 -6.93 -24.90 -3.08
CA GLY A 49 -6.06 -23.79 -2.69
C GLY A 49 -5.51 -23.94 -1.27
N LEU A 50 -4.34 -23.35 -1.05
CA LEU A 50 -3.65 -23.33 0.23
C LEU A 50 -3.13 -21.90 0.50
N VAL A 51 -3.22 -21.47 1.76
CA VAL A 51 -2.53 -20.29 2.29
C VAL A 51 -1.83 -20.68 3.57
N LEU A 52 -0.57 -20.27 3.68
CA LEU A 52 0.17 -20.22 4.93
C LEU A 52 0.56 -18.76 5.18
N TYR A 53 0.21 -18.24 6.33
CA TYR A 53 0.68 -16.95 6.81
C TYR A 53 1.31 -17.11 8.19
N THR A 54 2.51 -16.55 8.36
CA THR A 54 3.23 -16.57 9.63
C THR A 54 3.78 -15.18 9.91
N ASP A 55 3.57 -14.70 11.12
CA ASP A 55 4.07 -13.43 11.63
C ASP A 55 4.78 -13.71 12.96
N LEU A 56 6.09 -13.42 13.01
CA LEU A 56 6.92 -13.59 14.19
C LEU A 56 7.48 -12.24 14.60
N GLY A 57 7.01 -11.72 15.71
CA GLY A 57 7.45 -10.49 16.32
C GLY A 57 8.33 -10.71 17.56
N TYR A 58 9.28 -9.82 17.76
CA TYR A 58 9.98 -9.64 19.02
C TYR A 58 10.04 -8.16 19.38
N SER A 59 9.71 -7.83 20.63
CA SER A 59 9.74 -6.45 21.09
C SER A 59 10.31 -6.34 22.50
N THR A 60 11.10 -5.29 22.70
CA THR A 60 11.65 -4.87 23.99
C THR A 60 11.75 -3.34 24.03
N ASP A 61 12.20 -2.76 25.12
CA ASP A 61 12.33 -1.31 25.25
C ASP A 61 13.21 -0.72 24.15
N GLY A 62 12.62 0.13 23.31
CA GLY A 62 13.29 0.83 22.23
C GLY A 62 13.64 0.00 20.99
N PHE A 63 13.28 -1.29 20.93
CA PHE A 63 13.56 -2.14 19.79
C PHE A 63 12.40 -3.09 19.49
N GLY A 64 12.04 -3.22 18.22
CA GLY A 64 11.10 -4.21 17.73
C GLY A 64 11.55 -4.75 16.37
N ILE A 65 11.35 -6.04 16.15
CA ILE A 65 11.55 -6.70 14.86
C ILE A 65 10.36 -7.60 14.58
N ASN A 66 9.90 -7.59 13.33
CA ASN A 66 8.82 -8.43 12.84
C ASN A 66 9.25 -9.12 11.55
N LEU A 67 9.03 -10.44 11.49
CA LEU A 67 9.27 -11.28 10.33
C LEU A 67 7.94 -11.88 9.87
N GLN A 68 7.54 -11.58 8.65
CA GLN A 68 6.32 -12.13 8.04
C GLN A 68 6.69 -13.02 6.85
N HIS A 69 6.08 -14.18 6.81
CA HIS A 69 6.12 -15.09 5.67
C HIS A 69 4.72 -15.42 5.22
N LYS A 70 4.51 -15.40 3.91
CA LYS A 70 3.25 -15.77 3.28
C LYS A 70 3.51 -16.66 2.07
N HIS A 71 2.77 -17.74 1.99
CA HIS A 71 2.68 -18.59 0.82
C HIS A 71 1.23 -18.70 0.39
N THR A 72 0.94 -18.50 -0.89
CA THR A 72 -0.39 -18.72 -1.47
C THR A 72 -0.28 -19.65 -2.65
N ASP A 73 -1.24 -20.56 -2.78
CA ASP A 73 -1.39 -21.46 -3.92
C ASP A 73 -2.88 -21.61 -4.24
N HIS A 74 -3.32 -21.13 -5.42
CA HIS A 74 -4.70 -21.23 -5.93
C HIS A 74 -5.81 -20.87 -4.92
N PHE A 75 -5.54 -19.93 -4.00
CA PHE A 75 -6.49 -19.51 -2.97
C PHE A 75 -7.36 -18.33 -3.41
N ASP A 76 -7.72 -18.28 -4.68
CA ASP A 76 -8.69 -17.32 -5.22
C ASP A 76 -10.10 -17.80 -4.87
N PHE A 77 -10.76 -17.14 -3.90
CA PHE A 77 -12.10 -17.48 -3.45
C PHE A 77 -13.07 -16.33 -3.77
N ARG A 78 -13.89 -16.53 -4.80
CA ARG A 78 -14.75 -15.49 -5.39
C ARG A 78 -16.19 -15.96 -5.49
N VAL A 79 -17.14 -15.01 -5.56
CA VAL A 79 -18.52 -15.29 -5.93
C VAL A 79 -18.67 -15.76 -7.38
N SER A 80 -17.71 -15.37 -8.25
CA SER A 80 -17.64 -15.80 -9.65
C SER A 80 -16.17 -15.86 -10.10
N PRO A 81 -15.74 -16.94 -10.77
CA PRO A 81 -14.37 -17.10 -11.25
C PRO A 81 -14.02 -16.14 -12.40
N LEU A 82 -15.00 -15.45 -12.98
CA LEU A 82 -14.80 -14.53 -14.10
C LEU A 82 -14.64 -13.08 -13.67
N GLU A 83 -14.80 -12.78 -12.37
CA GLU A 83 -14.59 -11.43 -11.84
C GLU A 83 -13.10 -11.11 -11.79
N ILE A 84 -12.76 -9.87 -12.14
CA ILE A 84 -11.37 -9.35 -12.18
C ILE A 84 -11.07 -8.46 -10.98
N LEU A 85 -9.78 -8.28 -10.69
CA LEU A 85 -9.28 -7.56 -9.53
C LEU A 85 -9.90 -8.14 -8.23
N ASN A 86 -10.37 -7.29 -7.34
CA ASN A 86 -11.03 -7.71 -6.10
C ASN A 86 -12.55 -7.76 -6.18
N GLN A 87 -13.14 -7.63 -7.38
CA GLN A 87 -14.59 -7.79 -7.56
C GLN A 87 -14.99 -9.23 -7.25
N GLY A 88 -16.02 -9.36 -6.41
CA GLY A 88 -16.49 -10.68 -5.99
C GLY A 88 -15.54 -11.48 -5.09
N LEU A 89 -14.37 -10.98 -4.74
CA LEU A 89 -13.42 -11.64 -3.85
C LEU A 89 -14.01 -11.72 -2.42
N ILE A 90 -14.00 -12.92 -1.83
CA ILE A 90 -14.59 -13.18 -0.51
C ILE A 90 -13.51 -13.21 0.57
N ASN A 91 -12.27 -13.57 0.22
CA ASN A 91 -11.14 -13.62 1.13
C ASN A 91 -10.25 -12.37 1.00
N TYR A 92 -9.54 -12.05 2.07
CA TYR A 92 -8.48 -11.05 2.08
C TYR A 92 -7.19 -11.65 2.64
N ILE A 93 -6.09 -11.47 1.93
CA ILE A 93 -4.76 -11.91 2.34
C ILE A 93 -3.82 -10.69 2.24
N PRO A 94 -3.05 -10.38 3.30
CA PRO A 94 -2.15 -9.22 3.29
C PRO A 94 -1.08 -9.35 2.18
N PRO A 95 -0.64 -8.24 1.58
CA PRO A 95 0.26 -8.28 0.43
C PRO A 95 1.71 -8.70 0.74
N GLY A 96 2.11 -8.94 1.97
CA GLY A 96 3.50 -9.28 2.33
C GLY A 96 4.49 -8.14 2.01
N ALA A 97 4.00 -6.91 2.08
CA ALA A 97 4.77 -5.70 1.85
C ALA A 97 4.26 -4.58 2.77
N ARG A 98 5.12 -3.62 3.06
CA ARG A 98 4.80 -2.48 3.91
C ARG A 98 3.67 -1.62 3.31
N MET A 99 2.75 -1.18 4.14
CA MET A 99 1.79 -0.14 3.78
C MET A 99 2.45 1.24 3.87
N ASN A 100 2.78 1.81 2.72
CA ASN A 100 3.43 3.11 2.63
C ASN A 100 2.41 4.26 2.72
N THR A 101 2.73 5.31 3.48
CA THR A 101 1.85 6.46 3.73
C THR A 101 2.17 7.67 2.87
N TYR A 102 3.43 7.82 2.43
CA TYR A 102 3.84 8.91 1.54
C TYR A 102 3.38 8.66 0.10
N ARG A 103 2.99 9.73 -0.59
CA ARG A 103 2.31 9.63 -1.90
C ARG A 103 3.12 8.88 -2.95
N LEU A 104 4.39 9.20 -3.11
CA LEU A 104 5.21 8.54 -4.15
C LEU A 104 5.71 7.17 -3.71
N THR A 105 5.92 6.93 -2.40
CA THR A 105 6.30 5.60 -1.92
C THR A 105 5.16 4.57 -2.02
N SER A 106 3.91 5.02 -2.12
CA SER A 106 2.74 4.15 -2.31
C SER A 106 2.33 3.96 -3.78
N ARG A 107 3.10 4.54 -4.74
CA ARG A 107 2.72 4.49 -6.15
C ARG A 107 2.77 3.09 -6.75
N TYR A 108 3.78 2.32 -6.40
CA TYR A 108 3.94 0.94 -6.84
C TYR A 108 3.80 0.01 -5.64
N ALA A 109 2.55 -0.27 -5.26
CA ALA A 109 2.22 -1.16 -4.15
C ALA A 109 1.76 -2.52 -4.70
N PRO A 110 2.27 -3.65 -4.18
CA PRO A 110 1.85 -4.97 -4.63
C PRO A 110 0.47 -5.32 -4.10
N ALA A 111 -0.24 -6.16 -4.83
CA ALA A 111 -1.43 -6.85 -4.37
C ALA A 111 -1.14 -8.35 -4.29
N THR A 112 -1.72 -9.04 -3.33
CA THR A 112 -1.55 -10.48 -3.21
C THR A 112 -1.99 -11.20 -4.47
N GLN A 113 -1.14 -12.11 -4.98
CA GLN A 113 -1.44 -12.98 -6.11
C GLN A 113 -1.99 -14.30 -5.59
N LEU A 114 -3.29 -14.43 -5.61
CA LEU A 114 -4.01 -15.55 -5.00
C LEU A 114 -3.77 -16.90 -5.72
N VAL A 115 -3.37 -16.86 -6.99
CA VAL A 115 -3.04 -18.05 -7.78
C VAL A 115 -1.70 -18.65 -7.37
N GLY A 116 -0.79 -17.84 -6.86
CA GLY A 116 0.45 -18.34 -6.28
C GLY A 116 1.50 -17.25 -6.09
N GLU A 117 1.98 -17.13 -4.86
CA GLU A 117 3.15 -16.32 -4.52
C GLU A 117 3.77 -16.75 -3.18
N ASP A 118 5.07 -16.50 -3.06
CA ASP A 118 5.82 -16.53 -1.81
C ASP A 118 6.28 -15.12 -1.47
N ALA A 119 5.98 -14.67 -0.25
CA ALA A 119 6.36 -13.35 0.23
C ALA A 119 7.08 -13.45 1.57
N LEU A 120 8.17 -12.70 1.70
CA LEU A 120 8.93 -12.51 2.92
C LEU A 120 9.06 -11.02 3.19
N GLN A 121 8.73 -10.59 4.41
CA GLN A 121 8.91 -9.21 4.86
C GLN A 121 9.61 -9.20 6.23
N ILE A 122 10.55 -8.30 6.38
CA ILE A 122 11.22 -8.00 7.65
C ILE A 122 11.04 -6.53 7.93
N GLU A 123 10.50 -6.20 9.09
CA GLU A 123 10.39 -4.83 9.57
C GLU A 123 11.10 -4.70 10.93
N THR A 124 11.90 -3.64 11.07
CA THR A 124 12.59 -3.34 12.31
C THR A 124 12.33 -1.89 12.69
N VAL A 125 12.00 -1.68 13.97
CA VAL A 125 11.85 -0.35 14.57
C VAL A 125 12.83 -0.21 15.70
N PHE A 126 13.66 0.82 15.64
CA PHE A 126 14.65 1.13 16.66
C PHE A 126 14.48 2.55 17.17
N SER A 127 14.34 2.72 18.48
CA SER A 127 14.15 4.01 19.15
C SER A 127 15.33 4.27 20.11
N PRO A 128 16.47 4.80 19.60
CA PRO A 128 17.65 5.06 20.43
C PRO A 128 17.40 6.09 21.53
N SER A 129 16.34 6.88 21.39
CA SER A 129 15.86 7.82 22.40
C SER A 129 14.36 8.00 22.29
N ARG A 130 13.73 8.61 23.31
CA ARG A 130 12.29 8.94 23.29
C ARG A 130 11.89 9.92 22.16
N ASN A 131 12.86 10.59 21.56
CA ASN A 131 12.65 11.59 20.52
C ASN A 131 13.03 11.09 19.13
N THR A 132 13.70 9.95 19.01
CA THR A 132 14.20 9.42 17.74
C THR A 132 13.67 8.02 17.51
N GLN A 133 13.11 7.78 16.32
CA GLN A 133 12.70 6.48 15.83
C GLN A 133 13.30 6.25 14.46
N ILE A 134 13.84 5.06 14.23
CA ILE A 134 14.36 4.59 12.96
C ILE A 134 13.57 3.34 12.61
N GLN A 135 13.07 3.29 11.37
CA GLN A 135 12.35 2.16 10.82
C GLN A 135 13.05 1.68 9.56
N VAL A 136 13.23 0.37 9.44
CA VAL A 136 13.77 -0.28 8.24
C VAL A 136 12.84 -1.40 7.86
N ASN A 137 12.53 -1.52 6.57
CA ASN A 137 11.74 -2.62 6.03
C ASN A 137 12.41 -3.19 4.79
N ALA A 138 12.34 -4.51 4.66
CA ALA A 138 12.69 -5.23 3.45
C ALA A 138 11.57 -6.20 3.12
N SER A 139 11.10 -6.18 1.86
CA SER A 139 10.06 -7.10 1.36
C SER A 139 10.53 -7.74 0.07
N HIS A 140 10.22 -9.02 -0.10
CA HIS A 140 10.48 -9.78 -1.31
C HIS A 140 9.29 -10.68 -1.62
N VAL A 141 8.73 -10.55 -2.82
CA VAL A 141 7.59 -11.34 -3.30
C VAL A 141 7.95 -11.97 -4.63
N GLN A 142 7.76 -13.25 -4.76
CA GLN A 142 8.04 -14.01 -5.97
C GLN A 142 6.89 -14.97 -6.30
N GLY A 143 6.79 -15.35 -7.57
CA GLY A 143 5.85 -16.37 -8.03
C GLY A 143 6.37 -17.79 -7.83
N PRO A 144 5.54 -18.82 -8.12
CA PRO A 144 5.91 -20.22 -8.03
C PRO A 144 7.14 -20.56 -8.88
N ASP A 145 7.32 -19.93 -10.03
CA ASP A 145 8.45 -20.10 -10.93
C ASP A 145 9.68 -19.27 -10.53
N ARG A 146 9.68 -18.69 -9.33
CA ARG A 146 10.69 -17.75 -8.81
C ARG A 146 10.80 -16.46 -9.62
N GLU A 147 9.79 -16.12 -10.41
CA GLU A 147 9.68 -14.82 -11.04
C GLU A 147 9.53 -13.74 -9.98
N LEU A 148 10.33 -12.68 -10.09
CA LEU A 148 10.25 -11.55 -9.16
C LEU A 148 8.97 -10.75 -9.43
N TYR A 149 8.11 -10.64 -8.41
CA TYR A 149 6.91 -9.83 -8.45
C TYR A 149 7.14 -8.47 -7.85
N TYR A 150 7.74 -8.44 -6.64
CA TYR A 150 7.98 -7.22 -5.90
C TYR A 150 9.21 -7.34 -5.01
N GLN A 151 9.95 -6.25 -4.89
CA GLN A 151 11.01 -6.10 -3.90
C GLN A 151 11.01 -4.67 -3.40
N GLU A 152 11.11 -4.49 -2.08
CA GLU A 152 11.20 -3.20 -1.43
C GLU A 152 12.34 -3.16 -0.42
N TRP A 153 13.04 -2.03 -0.39
CA TRP A 153 13.90 -1.60 0.69
C TRP A 153 13.44 -0.23 1.12
N TYR A 154 13.16 -0.06 2.39
CA TYR A 154 12.67 1.18 2.96
C TYR A 154 13.44 1.49 4.23
N ALA A 155 13.84 2.76 4.41
CA ALA A 155 14.41 3.27 5.63
C ALA A 155 13.85 4.66 5.90
N GLU A 156 13.43 4.91 7.15
CA GLU A 156 12.93 6.19 7.63
C GLU A 156 13.54 6.49 8.99
N ALA A 157 13.90 7.75 9.21
CA ALA A 157 14.24 8.28 10.50
C ALA A 157 13.29 9.42 10.85
N LYS A 158 12.72 9.38 12.06
CA LYS A 158 11.86 10.42 12.61
C LYS A 158 12.50 10.98 13.87
N HIS A 159 12.66 12.30 13.91
CA HIS A 159 13.24 12.98 15.08
C HIS A 159 12.38 14.15 15.52
N LYS A 160 12.11 14.18 16.83
CA LYS A 160 11.40 15.27 17.48
C LYS A 160 12.40 16.19 18.15
N PHE A 161 12.76 17.30 17.51
CA PHE A 161 13.72 18.27 18.01
C PHE A 161 13.26 18.96 19.30
N ASN A 162 11.97 19.27 19.36
CA ASN A 162 11.32 19.88 20.52
C ASN A 162 9.80 19.59 20.50
N LYS A 163 9.03 20.29 21.35
CA LYS A 163 7.55 20.10 21.41
C LYS A 163 6.84 20.60 20.14
N GLN A 164 7.50 21.43 19.34
CA GLN A 164 6.92 22.08 18.17
C GLN A 164 7.36 21.42 16.85
N ILE A 165 8.62 21.00 16.73
CA ILE A 165 9.23 20.57 15.48
C ILE A 165 9.48 19.06 15.50
N THR A 166 8.90 18.36 14.53
CA THR A 166 9.19 16.97 14.20
C THR A 166 9.57 16.87 12.74
N LEU A 167 10.68 16.21 12.45
CA LEU A 167 11.16 15.93 11.10
C LEU A 167 11.18 14.42 10.88
N SER A 168 10.63 13.96 9.78
CA SER A 168 10.80 12.60 9.26
C SER A 168 11.47 12.66 7.90
N GLY A 169 12.26 11.67 7.56
CA GLY A 169 12.85 11.57 6.24
C GLY A 169 13.41 10.19 5.99
N GLY A 170 13.45 9.80 4.73
CA GLY A 170 13.85 8.46 4.38
C GLY A 170 14.03 8.24 2.89
N LEU A 171 14.25 6.99 2.56
CA LEU A 171 14.49 6.52 1.22
C LEU A 171 13.79 5.17 1.00
N GLN A 172 13.15 5.03 -0.15
CA GLN A 172 12.59 3.77 -0.62
C GLN A 172 13.23 3.38 -1.94
N ARG A 173 13.51 2.11 -2.11
CA ARG A 173 13.80 1.47 -3.38
C ARG A 173 12.77 0.38 -3.65
N VAL A 174 12.18 0.38 -4.86
CA VAL A 174 11.21 -0.63 -5.27
C VAL A 174 11.65 -1.26 -6.60
N ILE A 175 11.41 -2.57 -6.74
CA ILE A 175 11.33 -3.28 -8.01
C ILE A 175 9.92 -3.85 -8.09
N TYR A 176 9.20 -3.52 -9.16
CA TYR A 176 7.78 -3.81 -9.30
C TYR A 176 7.45 -4.38 -10.68
N ASN A 177 6.73 -5.50 -10.69
CA ASN A 177 6.30 -6.16 -11.92
C ASN A 177 4.95 -5.60 -12.38
N GLN A 178 4.97 -4.56 -13.23
CA GLN A 178 3.74 -3.96 -13.75
C GLN A 178 3.03 -4.84 -14.78
N GLN A 179 3.70 -5.82 -15.38
CA GLN A 179 3.04 -6.80 -16.23
C GLN A 179 2.03 -7.61 -15.42
N LEU A 180 2.41 -7.99 -14.21
CA LEU A 180 1.56 -8.76 -13.30
C LEU A 180 0.49 -7.89 -12.63
N TYR A 181 0.90 -6.79 -11.97
CA TYR A 181 0.02 -6.00 -11.11
C TYR A 181 -0.87 -5.01 -11.87
N GLU A 182 -0.44 -4.56 -13.06
CA GLU A 182 -1.16 -3.58 -13.86
C GLU A 182 -1.65 -4.15 -15.20
N PHE A 183 -1.50 -5.46 -15.41
CA PHE A 183 -1.91 -6.14 -16.64
C PHE A 183 -1.35 -5.49 -17.91
N LYS A 184 -0.04 -5.12 -17.90
CA LYS A 184 0.68 -4.51 -19.02
C LYS A 184 1.63 -5.54 -19.66
N PRO A 185 1.18 -6.39 -20.61
CA PRO A 185 2.02 -7.44 -21.20
C PRO A 185 3.29 -6.88 -21.83
N GLY A 186 4.44 -7.53 -21.56
CA GLY A 186 5.74 -7.13 -22.09
C GLY A 186 6.36 -5.88 -21.49
N ALA A 187 5.72 -5.27 -20.47
CA ALA A 187 6.29 -4.13 -19.78
C ALA A 187 7.52 -4.56 -18.96
N PRO A 188 8.59 -3.74 -18.90
CA PRO A 188 9.75 -4.03 -18.07
C PRO A 188 9.42 -3.91 -16.57
N LEU A 189 10.24 -4.54 -15.73
CA LEU A 189 10.18 -4.29 -14.28
C LEU A 189 10.48 -2.82 -14.01
N VAL A 190 9.60 -2.17 -13.25
CA VAL A 190 9.82 -0.79 -12.78
C VAL A 190 10.80 -0.82 -11.62
N LYS A 191 11.83 0.02 -11.69
CA LYS A 191 12.84 0.19 -10.63
C LYS A 191 12.84 1.63 -10.21
N THR A 192 12.55 1.90 -8.93
CA THR A 192 12.45 3.27 -8.42
C THR A 192 13.41 3.53 -7.27
N TRP A 193 13.81 4.79 -7.14
CA TRP A 193 14.37 5.38 -5.92
C TRP A 193 13.51 6.56 -5.52
N THR A 194 13.08 6.57 -4.26
CA THR A 194 12.13 7.58 -3.76
C THR A 194 12.60 8.14 -2.43
N PRO A 195 13.48 9.17 -2.40
CA PRO A 195 13.72 9.97 -1.22
C PRO A 195 12.46 10.76 -0.85
N PHE A 196 12.22 10.93 0.45
CA PHE A 196 11.10 11.69 0.98
C PHE A 196 11.46 12.39 2.30
N ALA A 197 10.76 13.47 2.60
CA ALA A 197 10.85 14.17 3.86
C ALA A 197 9.50 14.78 4.26
N GLU A 198 9.26 14.86 5.56
CA GLU A 198 8.09 15.50 6.16
C GLU A 198 8.51 16.34 7.36
N LEU A 199 8.07 17.58 7.39
CA LEU A 199 8.18 18.49 8.52
C LEU A 199 6.81 18.73 9.13
N THR A 200 6.65 18.48 10.42
CA THR A 200 5.49 18.92 11.20
C THR A 200 5.93 20.03 12.15
N TYR A 201 5.29 21.19 12.05
CA TYR A 201 5.51 22.34 12.91
C TYR A 201 4.24 22.72 13.66
N LYS A 202 4.23 22.57 14.98
CA LYS A 202 3.16 23.03 15.88
C LYS A 202 3.40 24.49 16.23
N ILE A 203 2.68 25.41 15.57
CA ILE A 203 2.76 26.84 15.81
C ILE A 203 2.33 27.16 17.25
N ASN A 204 1.19 26.58 17.66
CA ASN A 204 0.68 26.66 19.02
C ASN A 204 -0.17 25.40 19.35
N ARG A 205 -0.98 25.46 20.42
CA ARG A 205 -1.82 24.29 20.84
C ARG A 205 -2.94 23.95 19.86
N ARG A 206 -3.33 24.89 19.00
CA ARG A 206 -4.45 24.72 18.04
C ARG A 206 -3.99 24.70 16.61
N GLU A 207 -2.85 25.25 16.28
CA GLU A 207 -2.39 25.43 14.92
C GLU A 207 -1.15 24.62 14.62
N SER A 208 -1.15 23.95 13.48
CA SER A 208 -0.01 23.20 12.98
C SER A 208 0.12 23.28 11.47
N LEU A 209 1.36 23.24 11.02
CA LEU A 209 1.75 23.16 9.62
C LEU A 209 2.44 21.83 9.37
N ARG A 210 2.05 21.11 8.30
CA ARG A 210 2.71 19.92 7.80
C ARG A 210 3.16 20.18 6.37
N ILE A 211 4.42 19.89 6.11
CA ILE A 211 5.01 20.00 4.76
C ILE A 211 5.61 18.64 4.44
N GLU A 212 5.25 18.08 3.29
CA GLU A 212 5.78 16.83 2.76
C GLU A 212 6.37 17.08 1.38
N CYS A 213 7.53 16.49 1.10
CA CYS A 213 8.10 16.44 -0.24
C CYS A 213 8.66 15.04 -0.52
N SER A 214 8.55 14.59 -1.75
CA SER A 214 9.19 13.37 -2.23
C SER A 214 9.49 13.47 -3.71
N GLN A 215 10.55 12.78 -4.14
CA GLN A 215 10.92 12.63 -5.54
C GLN A 215 11.04 11.16 -5.85
N MET A 216 10.52 10.72 -6.99
CA MET A 216 10.69 9.35 -7.46
C MET A 216 11.42 9.36 -8.80
N SER A 217 12.52 8.61 -8.88
CA SER A 217 13.32 8.46 -10.10
C SER A 217 13.14 7.06 -10.66
N THR A 218 12.83 6.97 -11.98
CA THR A 218 12.73 5.72 -12.72
C THR A 218 12.86 5.94 -14.23
N ASP A 219 13.54 5.02 -14.93
CA ASP A 219 13.63 5.02 -16.40
C ASP A 219 12.44 4.34 -17.09
N GLN A 220 11.55 3.71 -16.31
CA GLN A 220 10.43 2.90 -16.78
C GLN A 220 9.10 3.62 -16.58
N ASP A 221 8.02 3.02 -17.10
CA ASP A 221 6.63 3.51 -17.02
C ASP A 221 6.51 4.98 -17.45
N LEU A 222 6.02 5.84 -16.59
CA LEU A 222 5.80 7.26 -16.85
C LEU A 222 7.02 8.14 -16.50
N GLY A 223 8.15 7.56 -16.09
CA GLY A 223 9.36 8.29 -15.70
C GLY A 223 9.26 8.96 -14.33
N ASP A 224 10.05 10.01 -14.13
CA ASP A 224 10.26 10.65 -12.84
C ASP A 224 9.08 11.51 -12.38
N TRP A 225 8.93 11.58 -11.03
CA TRP A 225 7.88 12.33 -10.36
C TRP A 225 8.41 13.18 -9.23
N LEU A 226 7.79 14.33 -9.02
CA LEU A 226 7.98 15.18 -7.86
C LEU A 226 6.63 15.36 -7.16
N TRP A 227 6.63 15.29 -5.83
CA TRP A 227 5.46 15.51 -4.99
C TRP A 227 5.75 16.56 -3.92
N GLY A 228 4.77 17.41 -3.68
CA GLY A 228 4.75 18.36 -2.57
C GLY A 228 3.36 18.49 -1.96
N LEU A 229 3.30 18.61 -0.63
CA LEU A 229 2.10 18.86 0.15
C LEU A 229 2.39 19.96 1.18
N VAL A 230 1.47 20.89 1.33
CA VAL A 230 1.39 21.81 2.47
C VAL A 230 0.00 21.68 3.08
N GLU A 231 -0.06 21.37 4.37
CA GLU A 231 -1.29 21.24 5.13
C GLU A 231 -1.25 22.14 6.37
N TYR A 232 -2.27 22.98 6.54
CA TYR A 232 -2.45 23.84 7.70
C TYR A 232 -3.72 23.44 8.45
N ASN A 233 -3.56 23.15 9.73
CA ASN A 233 -4.64 22.70 10.61
C ASN A 233 -4.91 23.71 11.72
N ILE A 234 -6.18 24.03 11.94
CA ILE A 234 -6.70 24.82 13.07
C ILE A 234 -7.64 23.93 13.88
N ALA A 235 -7.08 23.26 14.89
CA ALA A 235 -7.82 22.33 15.72
C ALA A 235 -8.90 23.03 16.57
N PRO A 236 -10.07 22.41 16.75
CA PRO A 236 -10.45 21.07 16.25
C PRO A 236 -11.19 21.11 14.90
N ARG A 237 -11.35 22.26 14.26
CA ARG A 237 -12.40 22.48 13.24
C ARG A 237 -11.92 22.51 11.80
N TYR A 238 -10.80 23.15 11.50
CA TYR A 238 -10.43 23.45 10.11
C TYR A 238 -9.14 22.75 9.72
N SER A 239 -9.10 22.25 8.47
CA SER A 239 -7.91 21.78 7.81
C SER A 239 -7.90 22.25 6.36
N PHE A 240 -6.78 22.79 5.91
CA PHE A 240 -6.55 23.25 4.53
C PHE A 240 -5.33 22.55 3.99
N SER A 241 -5.42 22.01 2.77
CA SER A 241 -4.28 21.36 2.12
C SER A 241 -4.18 21.73 0.66
N ILE A 242 -2.95 21.92 0.22
CA ILE A 242 -2.58 22.09 -1.19
C ILE A 242 -1.49 21.08 -1.48
N MET A 243 -1.64 20.34 -2.57
CA MET A 243 -0.68 19.34 -3.01
C MET A 243 -0.53 19.36 -4.52
N ASP A 244 0.66 19.02 -4.99
CA ASP A 244 0.95 18.86 -6.41
C ASP A 244 1.83 17.64 -6.65
N MET A 245 1.52 16.88 -7.70
CA MET A 245 2.31 15.78 -8.18
C MET A 245 2.67 16.03 -9.65
N TRP A 246 3.93 16.27 -9.92
CA TRP A 246 4.43 16.61 -11.25
C TRP A 246 5.19 15.45 -11.88
N ASN A 247 4.72 15.00 -13.06
CA ASN A 247 5.39 13.98 -13.86
C ASN A 247 6.43 14.63 -14.79
N TYR A 248 7.52 15.13 -14.21
CA TYR A 248 8.53 15.89 -14.99
C TYR A 248 9.40 15.00 -15.88
N GLY A 249 9.56 13.71 -15.54
CA GLY A 249 10.40 12.76 -16.27
C GLY A 249 9.67 11.98 -17.38
N ASN A 250 8.42 12.35 -17.73
CA ASN A 250 7.72 11.66 -18.82
C ASN A 250 8.49 11.81 -20.13
N LYS A 251 8.70 10.68 -20.83
CA LYS A 251 9.40 10.63 -22.12
C LYS A 251 8.72 11.49 -23.20
N ASN A 252 7.38 11.61 -23.13
CA ASN A 252 6.64 12.55 -23.96
C ASN A 252 6.49 13.88 -23.21
N PRO A 253 7.09 15.00 -23.69
CA PRO A 253 7.00 16.30 -23.05
C PRO A 253 5.57 16.80 -22.86
N ASP A 254 4.65 16.49 -23.78
CA ASP A 254 3.24 16.91 -23.71
C ASP A 254 2.46 16.21 -22.59
N LYS A 255 3.04 15.14 -22.01
CA LYS A 255 2.48 14.38 -20.89
C LYS A 255 3.14 14.70 -19.53
N ARG A 256 4.03 15.71 -19.49
CA ARG A 256 4.63 16.21 -18.23
C ARG A 256 3.64 17.08 -17.47
N ASN A 257 2.58 16.45 -16.98
CA ASN A 257 1.47 17.13 -16.35
C ASN A 257 1.68 17.33 -14.85
N HIS A 258 1.08 18.39 -14.33
CA HIS A 258 0.81 18.61 -12.92
C HIS A 258 -0.54 18.02 -12.53
N TYR A 259 -0.58 17.34 -11.39
CA TYR A 259 -1.80 16.77 -10.80
C TYR A 259 -1.98 17.38 -9.42
N TYR A 260 -2.63 18.54 -9.39
CA TYR A 260 -2.78 19.34 -8.18
C TYR A 260 -4.14 19.13 -7.53
N THR A 261 -4.16 19.33 -6.22
CA THR A 261 -5.37 19.23 -5.40
C THR A 261 -5.32 20.32 -4.33
N ALA A 262 -6.43 21.01 -4.14
CA ALA A 262 -6.63 21.94 -3.04
C ALA A 262 -7.92 21.56 -2.29
N PHE A 263 -7.80 21.24 -1.00
CA PHE A 263 -8.91 20.86 -0.15
C PHE A 263 -9.05 21.74 1.08
N ALA A 264 -10.33 21.94 1.50
CA ALA A 264 -10.68 22.44 2.81
C ALA A 264 -11.57 21.41 3.51
N ALA A 265 -11.34 21.19 4.79
CA ALA A 265 -12.16 20.34 5.64
C ALA A 265 -12.66 21.11 6.84
N LEU A 266 -13.93 20.88 7.19
CA LEU A 266 -14.61 21.41 8.33
C LEU A 266 -15.13 20.26 9.18
N ASN A 267 -14.76 20.24 10.46
CA ASN A 267 -15.14 19.19 11.40
C ASN A 267 -15.98 19.80 12.53
N TRP A 268 -17.17 19.24 12.74
CA TRP A 268 -18.02 19.46 13.89
C TRP A 268 -18.32 18.14 14.59
N PRO A 269 -18.75 18.15 15.86
CA PRO A 269 -19.23 16.93 16.49
C PRO A 269 -20.34 16.28 15.64
N GLY A 270 -20.11 15.02 15.22
CA GLY A 270 -21.03 14.27 14.38
C GLY A 270 -21.08 14.68 12.90
N LEU A 271 -20.32 15.70 12.43
CA LEU A 271 -20.36 16.18 11.06
C LEU A 271 -18.98 16.50 10.53
N ARG A 272 -18.65 15.97 9.35
CA ARG A 272 -17.47 16.36 8.58
C ARG A 272 -17.86 16.75 7.16
N LEU A 273 -17.52 17.97 6.77
CA LEU A 273 -17.63 18.46 5.40
C LEU A 273 -16.23 18.64 4.80
N THR A 274 -16.03 18.11 3.60
CA THR A 274 -14.81 18.38 2.83
C THR A 274 -15.19 18.89 1.44
N GLY A 275 -14.41 19.83 0.91
CA GLY A 275 -14.61 20.35 -0.42
C GLY A 275 -13.28 20.79 -1.02
N GLY A 276 -13.14 20.64 -2.34
CA GLY A 276 -11.92 21.04 -3.02
C GLY A 276 -11.94 20.78 -4.51
N TYR A 277 -10.86 21.24 -5.14
CA TYR A 277 -10.59 20.98 -6.55
C TYR A 277 -9.53 19.93 -6.69
N VAL A 278 -9.76 18.95 -7.58
CA VAL A 278 -8.89 17.79 -7.78
C VAL A 278 -8.58 17.63 -9.26
N ARG A 279 -7.29 17.51 -9.58
CA ARG A 279 -6.83 16.98 -10.85
C ARG A 279 -6.00 15.73 -10.59
N GLN A 280 -6.54 14.54 -10.92
CA GLN A 280 -5.88 13.25 -10.67
C GLN A 280 -5.60 12.49 -11.96
N VAL A 281 -4.50 11.72 -11.96
CA VAL A 281 -4.14 10.81 -13.04
C VAL A 281 -4.98 9.53 -12.95
N GLN A 282 -5.32 8.95 -14.11
CA GLN A 282 -5.87 7.60 -14.17
C GLN A 282 -4.80 6.58 -13.75
N GLY A 283 -5.18 5.57 -13.00
CA GLY A 283 -4.29 4.48 -12.64
C GLY A 283 -4.92 3.45 -11.71
N ILE A 284 -4.19 2.38 -11.48
CA ILE A 284 -4.52 1.41 -10.43
C ILE A 284 -3.93 1.93 -9.12
N ILE A 285 -4.78 2.05 -8.11
CA ILE A 285 -4.36 2.43 -6.75
C ILE A 285 -4.62 1.23 -5.84
N CYS A 286 -3.57 0.77 -5.20
CA CYS A 286 -3.63 -0.31 -4.22
C CYS A 286 -3.45 0.28 -2.81
N THR A 287 -4.34 -0.10 -1.89
CA THR A 287 -4.27 0.30 -0.48
C THR A 287 -4.54 -0.92 0.37
N GLY A 288 -3.60 -1.32 1.22
CA GLY A 288 -3.73 -2.50 2.07
C GLY A 288 -3.96 -3.80 1.29
N GLY A 289 -3.36 -3.95 0.09
CA GLY A 289 -3.54 -5.12 -0.78
C GLY A 289 -4.83 -5.12 -1.62
N VAL A 290 -5.70 -4.13 -1.42
CA VAL A 290 -6.93 -3.95 -2.23
C VAL A 290 -6.64 -2.96 -3.35
N CYS A 291 -6.77 -3.42 -4.59
CA CYS A 291 -6.52 -2.61 -5.79
C CYS A 291 -7.83 -2.18 -6.44
N ARG A 292 -7.88 -0.92 -6.88
CA ARG A 292 -9.00 -0.37 -7.63
C ARG A 292 -8.51 0.51 -8.77
N VAL A 293 -9.27 0.55 -9.86
CA VAL A 293 -9.02 1.48 -10.97
C VAL A 293 -9.64 2.82 -10.62
N GLU A 294 -8.81 3.86 -10.49
CA GLU A 294 -9.27 5.23 -10.33
C GLU A 294 -9.24 5.92 -11.70
N PRO A 295 -10.34 6.52 -12.17
CA PRO A 295 -10.36 7.25 -13.42
C PRO A 295 -9.59 8.57 -13.32
N ALA A 296 -9.14 9.11 -14.45
CA ALA A 296 -8.71 10.48 -14.52
C ALA A 296 -9.88 11.40 -14.13
N PHE A 297 -9.59 12.39 -13.28
CA PHE A 297 -10.60 13.33 -12.80
C PHE A 297 -10.03 14.74 -12.76
N ASN A 298 -10.85 15.70 -13.16
CA ASN A 298 -10.51 17.11 -13.13
C ASN A 298 -11.78 17.93 -12.80
N GLY A 299 -11.90 18.42 -11.57
CA GLY A 299 -13.10 19.14 -11.14
C GLY A 299 -13.24 19.30 -9.63
N LEU A 300 -14.40 19.78 -9.21
CA LEU A 300 -14.77 19.95 -7.80
C LEU A 300 -15.23 18.60 -7.20
N ARG A 301 -14.78 18.33 -5.98
CA ARG A 301 -15.21 17.17 -5.18
C ARG A 301 -15.69 17.67 -3.82
N PHE A 302 -16.87 17.20 -3.41
CA PHE A 302 -17.44 17.45 -2.10
C PHE A 302 -17.79 16.14 -1.41
N SER A 303 -17.60 16.08 -0.11
CA SER A 303 -18.01 14.96 0.72
C SER A 303 -18.59 15.44 2.02
N LEU A 304 -19.71 14.86 2.42
CA LEU A 304 -20.37 15.07 3.70
C LEU A 304 -20.47 13.73 4.41
N SER A 305 -19.98 13.67 5.64
CA SER A 305 -20.13 12.51 6.54
C SER A 305 -20.80 12.97 7.81
N ALA A 306 -21.92 12.33 8.20
CA ALA A 306 -22.67 12.64 9.39
C ALA A 306 -22.97 11.37 10.19
N ASN A 307 -22.77 11.42 11.52
CA ASN A 307 -23.13 10.37 12.48
C ASN A 307 -24.23 10.91 13.37
N PHE A 308 -25.37 10.19 13.43
CA PHE A 308 -26.57 10.55 14.20
C PHE A 308 -26.72 9.63 15.42
#